data_2b09b28ad9c7677e9c8c7c8d6a9af89b
#
_entry.id   2b09b28ad9c7677e9c8c7c8d6a9af89b
#
_cell.length_a   1.000
_cell.length_b   1.000
_cell.length_c   1.000
_cell.angle_alpha   90.00
_cell.angle_beta   90.00
_cell.angle_gamma   90.00
#
_symmetry.space_group_name_H-M   'P 1'
#
loop_
_entity.id
_entity.type
_entity.pdbx_description
1 polymer ?
#
loop_
_entity_poly.entity_id
_entity_poly.type
_entity_poly.pdbx_seq_one_letter_code
_entity_poly.pdbx_strand_id
1 'polypeptide(L)'
;MQPGFSCVPEILGFSWVNLTKSDFILTLARIESDIIKRCCCPSLILAIAGPWLCVLGGVFVEKAITRCLTGYIWLGGDPFETNEWFLMARLFAALKTAISRLDDYYKLFVPDLPLLEEVGRYPFIAEYGAERIKFTYINRPYQDKLLYFAKLDDEPDTLIVVKFVQQYNADAHHLLAAQDLAPNLRYCGIDDNVRYGNQFMIVMDYSDLLSSSTRLTVKQYNRVEKAIKILHEKDMVFGDLRLPNILVGGDSAMLIDFDWCGKAGQDHYPPEMNHDESIGWHPDVGPGCRMYPDHDIHMLKKLKL
;
A
#
# COMPACT_ATOMS: atom_id res chain seq x y z
N MET A 1 -24.18 23.87 34.84
CA MET A 1 -23.70 25.00 34.03
C MET A 1 -22.58 24.49 33.17
N GLN A 2 -22.84 24.27 31.89
CA GLN A 2 -21.81 23.92 30.89
C GLN A 2 -21.24 25.22 30.33
N PRO A 3 -19.92 25.36 30.19
CA PRO A 3 -19.37 26.49 29.47
C PRO A 3 -19.51 26.21 27.96
N GLY A 4 -20.28 27.07 27.29
CA GLY A 4 -20.41 27.05 25.84
C GLY A 4 -19.09 27.47 25.16
N PHE A 5 -18.56 26.62 24.32
CA PHE A 5 -17.63 27.02 23.29
C PHE A 5 -18.40 27.17 21.97
N SER A 6 -18.88 28.39 21.74
CA SER A 6 -19.33 28.81 20.43
C SER A 6 -18.19 29.65 19.83
N CYS A 7 -17.62 29.18 18.77
CA CYS A 7 -17.02 29.91 17.66
C CYS A 7 -16.02 29.02 16.92
N VAL A 8 -16.54 28.16 16.06
CA VAL A 8 -15.80 27.61 14.94
C VAL A 8 -16.68 27.86 13.71
N PRO A 9 -16.13 28.42 12.60
CA PRO A 9 -16.93 28.77 11.43
C PRO A 9 -17.63 27.56 10.83
N GLU A 10 -18.90 27.74 10.45
CA GLU A 10 -19.80 26.73 9.85
C GLU A 10 -19.36 26.18 8.48
N ILE A 11 -18.14 26.40 8.03
CA ILE A 11 -17.69 26.07 6.68
C ILE A 11 -17.15 24.65 6.56
N LEU A 12 -16.77 24.03 7.68
CA LEU A 12 -16.42 22.60 7.73
C LEU A 12 -17.37 21.93 8.73
N GLY A 13 -18.32 21.16 8.23
CA GLY A 13 -19.27 20.44 9.06
C GLY A 13 -18.58 19.44 9.97
N PHE A 14 -18.41 19.79 11.24
CA PHE A 14 -17.93 18.89 12.27
C PHE A 14 -19.09 18.01 12.74
N SER A 15 -18.99 16.72 12.64
CA SER A 15 -19.87 15.79 13.33
C SER A 15 -19.13 15.07 14.45
N TRP A 16 -19.73 15.07 15.64
CA TRP A 16 -19.25 14.29 16.78
C TRP A 16 -19.78 12.86 16.64
N VAL A 17 -18.90 11.89 16.53
CA VAL A 17 -19.27 10.48 16.66
C VAL A 17 -18.94 10.04 18.08
N ASN A 18 -19.96 9.76 18.87
CA ASN A 18 -19.80 9.28 20.23
C ASN A 18 -19.63 7.76 20.20
N LEU A 19 -18.40 7.29 20.38
CA LEU A 19 -18.06 5.88 20.55
C LEU A 19 -17.81 5.62 22.02
N THR A 20 -18.90 5.36 22.80
CA THR A 20 -18.89 5.06 24.23
C THR A 20 -18.45 6.19 25.18
N LYS A 21 -18.85 6.12 26.44
CA LYS A 21 -18.81 7.20 27.43
C LYS A 21 -17.45 7.85 27.78
N SER A 22 -16.37 7.50 27.15
CA SER A 22 -15.02 7.98 27.49
C SER A 22 -14.14 8.44 26.34
N ASP A 23 -14.50 8.17 25.07
CA ASP A 23 -13.63 8.47 23.93
C ASP A 23 -14.32 9.41 22.95
N PHE A 24 -13.70 10.59 22.73
CA PHE A 24 -14.16 11.56 21.76
C PHE A 24 -13.28 11.47 20.52
N ILE A 25 -13.87 11.08 19.38
CA ILE A 25 -13.24 11.23 18.07
C ILE A 25 -13.92 12.38 17.36
N LEU A 26 -13.17 13.44 17.09
CA LEU A 26 -13.61 14.53 16.25
C LEU A 26 -13.39 14.13 14.81
N THR A 27 -14.43 13.67 14.15
CA THR A 27 -14.36 13.37 12.71
C THR A 27 -14.89 14.55 11.93
N LEU A 28 -14.05 15.15 11.11
CA LEU A 28 -14.43 16.13 10.12
C LEU A 28 -15.13 15.39 8.97
N ALA A 29 -16.43 15.37 8.92
CA ALA A 29 -17.16 14.83 7.80
C ALA A 29 -18.55 15.43 7.61
N ARG A 30 -18.65 16.48 6.85
CA ARG A 30 -19.55 16.54 5.70
C ARG A 30 -18.69 16.88 4.50
N ILE A 31 -18.03 15.90 3.96
CA ILE A 31 -17.33 16.06 2.68
C ILE A 31 -18.45 16.11 1.65
N GLU A 32 -18.67 17.27 1.05
CA GLU A 32 -19.57 17.40 -0.08
C GLU A 32 -19.15 16.41 -1.14
N SER A 33 -20.11 15.73 -1.76
CA SER A 33 -19.84 14.68 -2.76
C SER A 33 -18.87 15.12 -3.86
N ASP A 34 -18.83 16.41 -4.16
CA ASP A 34 -17.98 16.99 -5.20
C ASP A 34 -16.50 17.11 -4.78
N ILE A 35 -16.20 17.26 -3.50
CA ILE A 35 -14.82 17.30 -3.00
C ILE A 35 -14.18 15.91 -3.13
N ILE A 36 -14.92 14.86 -2.76
CA ILE A 36 -14.46 13.46 -2.91
C ILE A 36 -14.12 13.12 -4.37
N LYS A 37 -14.86 13.73 -5.30
CA LYS A 37 -14.63 13.52 -6.73
C LYS A 37 -13.39 14.25 -7.26
N ARG A 38 -12.78 15.16 -6.51
CA ARG A 38 -11.67 16.01 -6.97
C ARG A 38 -10.37 15.77 -6.22
N CYS A 39 -10.39 15.28 -4.98
CA CYS A 39 -9.18 15.07 -4.20
C CYS A 39 -9.29 13.89 -3.23
N CYS A 40 -8.16 13.47 -2.67
CA CYS A 40 -8.11 12.41 -1.65
C CYS A 40 -8.53 12.88 -0.25
N CYS A 41 -9.16 14.02 -0.12
CA CYS A 41 -9.70 14.56 1.14
C CYS A 41 -8.72 14.51 2.30
N PRO A 42 -7.52 15.13 2.20
CA PRO A 42 -6.57 15.16 3.29
C PRO A 42 -7.20 15.79 4.53
N SER A 43 -7.03 15.15 5.69
CA SER A 43 -7.70 15.52 6.93
C SER A 43 -6.75 15.44 8.12
N LEU A 44 -6.98 16.26 9.13
CA LEU A 44 -6.37 16.13 10.45
C LEU A 44 -7.44 15.66 11.44
N ILE A 45 -7.09 14.62 12.21
CA ILE A 45 -7.97 14.03 13.20
C ILE A 45 -7.31 14.18 14.56
N LEU A 46 -8.02 14.75 15.51
CA LEU A 46 -7.58 14.87 16.89
C LEU A 46 -8.32 13.81 17.73
N ALA A 47 -7.58 12.81 18.19
CA ALA A 47 -8.10 11.80 19.11
C ALA A 47 -7.74 12.19 20.54
N ILE A 48 -8.76 12.37 21.38
CA ILE A 48 -8.60 12.77 22.78
C ILE A 48 -9.27 11.72 23.66
N ALA A 49 -8.49 11.13 24.57
CA ALA A 49 -8.97 10.15 25.54
C ALA A 49 -8.48 10.56 26.94
N GLY A 50 -9.38 11.13 27.75
CA GLY A 50 -9.01 11.77 29.03
C GLY A 50 -7.95 12.85 28.80
N PRO A 51 -6.78 12.78 29.47
CA PRO A 51 -5.71 13.75 29.31
C PRO A 51 -4.77 13.44 28.14
N TRP A 52 -5.04 12.42 27.33
CA TRP A 52 -4.19 12.01 26.21
C TRP A 52 -4.69 12.59 24.89
N LEU A 53 -3.77 13.12 24.11
CA LEU A 53 -3.99 13.61 22.75
C LEU A 53 -3.13 12.82 21.78
N CYS A 54 -3.72 12.40 20.66
CA CYS A 54 -2.98 11.91 19.49
C CYS A 54 -3.48 12.66 18.25
N VAL A 55 -2.58 13.10 17.40
CA VAL A 55 -2.90 13.69 16.11
C VAL A 55 -2.70 12.66 15.02
N LEU A 56 -3.73 12.46 14.20
CA LEU A 56 -3.68 11.57 13.05
C LEU A 56 -3.89 12.40 11.78
N GLY A 57 -3.23 11.98 10.71
CA GLY A 57 -3.55 12.38 9.34
C GLY A 57 -4.50 11.36 8.73
N GLY A 58 -5.44 11.83 7.92
CA GLY A 58 -6.38 10.99 7.18
C GLY A 58 -6.42 11.36 5.72
N VAL A 59 -6.66 10.38 4.86
CA VAL A 59 -7.00 10.57 3.45
C VAL A 59 -8.14 9.62 3.09
N PHE A 60 -8.94 10.00 2.13
CA PHE A 60 -9.99 9.16 1.57
C PHE A 60 -9.65 8.88 0.10
N VAL A 61 -9.27 7.66 -0.21
CA VAL A 61 -9.00 7.23 -1.58
C VAL A 61 -10.21 6.42 -2.09
N GLU A 62 -10.41 5.23 -1.61
CA GLU A 62 -11.61 4.39 -1.79
C GLU A 62 -12.18 3.99 -0.44
N LYS A 63 -11.33 4.05 0.54
CA LYS A 63 -11.63 3.89 1.96
C LYS A 63 -10.86 4.94 2.75
N ALA A 64 -11.33 5.21 3.95
CA ALA A 64 -10.59 6.08 4.86
C ALA A 64 -9.28 5.39 5.29
N ILE A 65 -8.17 6.08 5.09
CA ILE A 65 -6.84 5.65 5.54
C ILE A 65 -6.38 6.67 6.56
N THR A 66 -6.07 6.23 7.77
CA THR A 66 -5.60 7.09 8.85
C THR A 66 -4.23 6.64 9.36
N ARG A 67 -3.40 7.59 9.77
CA ARG A 67 -2.08 7.33 10.35
C ARG A 67 -1.78 8.30 11.47
N CYS A 68 -1.19 7.81 12.57
CA CYS A 68 -0.70 8.67 13.64
C CYS A 68 0.45 9.56 13.12
N LEU A 69 0.31 10.86 13.31
CA LEU A 69 1.34 11.88 13.05
C LEU A 69 2.14 12.19 14.30
N THR A 70 1.58 11.92 15.47
CA THR A 70 2.26 12.02 16.77
C THR A 70 2.13 10.73 17.55
N GLY A 71 2.95 10.55 18.58
CA GLY A 71 2.65 9.62 19.66
C GLY A 71 1.50 10.13 20.53
N TYR A 72 1.18 9.40 21.58
CA TYR A 72 0.24 9.86 22.62
C TYR A 72 0.92 10.94 23.45
N ILE A 73 0.29 12.10 23.57
CA ILE A 73 0.77 13.29 24.25
C ILE A 73 -0.08 13.51 25.49
N TRP A 74 0.56 13.62 26.64
CA TRP A 74 -0.10 13.91 27.89
C TRP A 74 -0.42 15.40 27.99
N LEU A 75 -1.69 15.75 28.16
CA LEU A 75 -2.16 17.14 28.27
C LEU A 75 -2.22 17.62 29.73
N GLY A 76 -2.06 16.73 30.69
CA GLY A 76 -2.17 17.05 32.11
C GLY A 76 -0.97 17.77 32.71
N GLY A 77 0.13 17.89 31.98
CA GLY A 77 1.39 18.58 32.26
C GLY A 77 1.82 18.76 33.73
N ASP A 78 3.07 18.50 34.04
CA ASP A 78 3.61 18.95 35.32
C ASP A 78 3.87 20.47 35.23
N PRO A 79 3.26 21.31 36.11
CA PRO A 79 3.49 22.74 36.08
C PRO A 79 4.94 23.16 36.30
N PHE A 80 5.79 22.23 36.76
CA PHE A 80 7.25 22.46 36.97
C PHE A 80 8.11 21.95 35.82
N GLU A 81 7.56 21.20 34.84
CA GLU A 81 8.27 20.67 33.65
C GLU A 81 8.13 21.62 32.45
N THR A 82 9.00 22.62 32.37
CA THR A 82 9.00 23.63 31.30
C THR A 82 9.12 23.04 29.91
N ASN A 83 9.82 21.92 29.74
CA ASN A 83 9.98 21.26 28.42
C ASN A 83 8.67 20.73 27.85
N GLU A 84 7.77 20.23 28.68
CA GLU A 84 6.46 19.75 28.25
C GLU A 84 5.60 20.90 27.70
N TRP A 85 5.65 22.05 28.33
CA TRP A 85 4.93 23.26 27.87
C TRP A 85 5.43 23.72 26.50
N PHE A 86 6.74 23.70 26.25
CA PHE A 86 7.30 24.06 24.96
C PHE A 86 6.91 23.05 23.87
N LEU A 87 6.89 21.75 24.16
CA LEU A 87 6.42 20.74 23.23
C LEU A 87 4.95 20.95 22.86
N MET A 88 4.11 21.23 23.85
CA MET A 88 2.70 21.54 23.65
C MET A 88 2.49 22.79 22.81
N ALA A 89 3.19 23.88 23.14
CA ALA A 89 3.13 25.12 22.39
C ALA A 89 3.53 24.91 20.91
N ARG A 90 4.60 24.14 20.67
CA ARG A 90 5.04 23.79 19.32
C ARG A 90 4.03 22.93 18.57
N LEU A 91 3.41 21.95 19.25
CA LEU A 91 2.37 21.12 18.68
C LEU A 91 1.18 21.98 18.24
N PHE A 92 0.65 22.81 19.11
CA PHE A 92 -0.50 23.66 18.79
C PHE A 92 -0.17 24.71 17.70
N ALA A 93 1.03 25.24 17.70
CA ALA A 93 1.48 26.12 16.62
C ALA A 93 1.56 25.39 15.27
N ALA A 94 2.08 24.16 15.26
CA ALA A 94 2.11 23.31 14.08
C ALA A 94 0.71 22.94 13.59
N LEU A 95 -0.21 22.56 14.51
CA LEU A 95 -1.61 22.28 14.20
C LEU A 95 -2.31 23.48 13.60
N LYS A 96 -2.14 24.67 14.19
CA LYS A 96 -2.71 25.92 13.66
C LYS A 96 -2.25 26.15 12.21
N THR A 97 -0.95 25.99 11.95
CA THR A 97 -0.38 26.15 10.61
C THR A 97 -0.91 25.09 9.65
N ALA A 98 -0.99 23.83 10.07
CA ALA A 98 -1.49 22.75 9.25
C ALA A 98 -2.98 22.92 8.90
N ILE A 99 -3.80 23.34 9.87
CA ILE A 99 -5.22 23.65 9.65
C ILE A 99 -5.39 24.79 8.65
N SER A 100 -4.61 25.88 8.81
CA SER A 100 -4.67 26.99 7.86
C SER A 100 -4.30 26.56 6.44
N ARG A 101 -3.24 25.76 6.28
CA ARG A 101 -2.84 25.24 4.96
C ARG A 101 -3.90 24.30 4.37
N LEU A 102 -4.55 23.51 5.21
CA LEU A 102 -5.61 22.61 4.78
C LEU A 102 -6.86 23.38 4.34
N ASP A 103 -7.19 24.47 5.07
CA ASP A 103 -8.28 25.38 4.72
C ASP A 103 -8.02 26.08 3.38
N ASP A 104 -6.79 26.61 3.18
CA ASP A 104 -6.36 27.18 1.91
C ASP A 104 -6.41 26.15 0.77
N TYR A 105 -5.99 24.92 1.02
CA TYR A 105 -6.08 23.83 0.05
C TYR A 105 -7.51 23.60 -0.43
N TYR A 106 -8.45 23.48 0.51
CA TYR A 106 -9.86 23.24 0.15
C TYR A 106 -10.53 24.45 -0.51
N LYS A 107 -10.18 25.65 -0.13
CA LYS A 107 -10.79 26.87 -0.67
C LYS A 107 -10.20 27.32 -2.01
N LEU A 108 -8.89 27.18 -2.16
CA LEU A 108 -8.16 27.79 -3.29
C LEU A 108 -7.83 26.77 -4.38
N PHE A 109 -7.52 25.52 -4.02
CA PHE A 109 -7.01 24.54 -4.99
C PHE A 109 -8.04 23.49 -5.41
N VAL A 110 -8.86 22.99 -4.48
CA VAL A 110 -9.79 21.90 -4.79
C VAL A 110 -10.83 22.28 -5.88
N PRO A 111 -11.38 23.50 -5.93
CA PRO A 111 -12.33 23.88 -6.97
C PRO A 111 -11.78 23.75 -8.40
N ASP A 112 -10.46 23.97 -8.56
CA ASP A 112 -9.79 23.95 -9.87
C ASP A 112 -9.24 22.57 -10.24
N LEU A 113 -9.34 21.58 -9.33
CA LEU A 113 -8.89 20.22 -9.63
C LEU A 113 -9.87 19.53 -10.59
N PRO A 114 -9.38 18.76 -11.57
CA PRO A 114 -10.22 17.94 -12.43
C PRO A 114 -10.93 16.85 -11.62
N LEU A 115 -12.02 16.31 -12.19
CA LEU A 115 -12.71 15.18 -11.59
C LEU A 115 -11.81 13.94 -11.61
N LEU A 116 -11.73 13.22 -10.48
CA LEU A 116 -10.93 12.00 -10.36
C LEU A 116 -11.42 10.85 -11.25
N GLU A 117 -12.69 10.90 -11.65
CA GLU A 117 -13.26 9.97 -12.64
C GLU A 117 -12.62 10.13 -14.02
N GLU A 118 -12.14 11.35 -14.35
CA GLU A 118 -11.49 11.67 -15.63
C GLU A 118 -9.98 11.39 -15.62
N VAL A 119 -9.30 11.62 -14.47
CA VAL A 119 -7.84 11.50 -14.36
C VAL A 119 -7.38 10.29 -13.55
N GLY A 120 -8.30 9.59 -12.86
CA GLY A 120 -7.99 8.51 -11.94
C GLY A 120 -7.40 8.98 -10.60
N ARG A 121 -7.37 8.08 -9.62
CA ARG A 121 -6.76 8.33 -8.29
C ARG A 121 -5.36 7.71 -8.26
N TYR A 122 -4.40 8.45 -8.78
CA TYR A 122 -3.03 7.99 -8.87
C TYR A 122 -2.15 8.57 -7.76
N PRO A 123 -1.08 7.87 -7.36
CA PRO A 123 -0.07 8.45 -6.47
C PRO A 123 0.59 9.67 -7.10
N PHE A 124 1.04 10.63 -6.26
CA PHE A 124 1.81 11.79 -6.72
C PHE A 124 3.25 11.44 -7.14
N ILE A 125 3.65 10.19 -6.98
CA ILE A 125 4.98 9.71 -7.34
C ILE A 125 4.91 9.25 -8.79
N ALA A 126 5.60 9.96 -9.68
CA ALA A 126 5.59 9.74 -11.13
C ALA A 126 7.01 9.61 -11.71
N GLU A 127 7.98 9.20 -10.88
CA GLU A 127 9.37 8.98 -11.28
C GLU A 127 10.01 7.92 -10.38
N TYR A 128 11.07 7.24 -10.87
CA TYR A 128 11.82 6.25 -10.10
C TYR A 128 13.32 6.27 -10.43
N GLY A 129 14.10 5.71 -9.50
CA GLY A 129 15.55 5.55 -9.65
C GLY A 129 16.35 6.85 -9.50
N ALA A 130 17.67 6.73 -9.47
CA ALA A 130 18.59 7.86 -9.35
C ALA A 130 18.55 8.78 -10.58
N GLU A 131 18.24 8.24 -11.75
CA GLU A 131 18.11 8.97 -13.02
C GLU A 131 16.76 9.68 -13.15
N ARG A 132 15.84 9.50 -12.18
CA ARG A 132 14.51 10.11 -12.14
C ARG A 132 13.71 9.84 -13.42
N ILE A 133 13.64 8.57 -13.83
CA ILE A 133 12.88 8.13 -14.99
C ILE A 133 11.40 8.42 -14.73
N LYS A 134 10.81 9.25 -15.59
CA LYS A 134 9.42 9.70 -15.46
C LYS A 134 8.45 8.76 -16.16
N PHE A 135 7.24 8.68 -15.58
CA PHE A 135 6.16 7.88 -16.15
C PHE A 135 4.79 8.52 -15.87
N THR A 136 3.84 8.21 -16.72
CA THR A 136 2.43 8.64 -16.57
C THR A 136 1.55 7.43 -16.30
N TYR A 137 0.76 7.46 -15.22
CA TYR A 137 -0.21 6.41 -14.91
C TYR A 137 -1.30 6.35 -15.98
N ILE A 138 -1.75 5.14 -16.31
CA ILE A 138 -2.82 4.88 -17.27
C ILE A 138 -4.09 4.44 -16.56
N ASN A 139 -3.97 3.40 -15.71
CA ASN A 139 -5.10 2.89 -14.95
C ASN A 139 -4.67 2.15 -13.68
N ARG A 140 -5.65 1.84 -12.84
CA ARG A 140 -5.51 1.01 -11.64
C ARG A 140 -6.41 -0.21 -11.80
N PRO A 141 -5.88 -1.39 -12.20
CA PRO A 141 -6.70 -2.56 -12.54
C PRO A 141 -7.40 -3.19 -11.34
N TYR A 142 -6.85 -3.00 -10.11
CA TYR A 142 -7.38 -3.58 -8.88
C TYR A 142 -7.58 -2.50 -7.82
N GLN A 143 -8.80 -2.36 -7.30
CA GLN A 143 -9.12 -1.32 -6.31
C GLN A 143 -8.53 -1.61 -4.93
N ASP A 144 -8.36 -2.87 -4.58
CA ASP A 144 -7.82 -3.34 -3.30
C ASP A 144 -6.28 -3.39 -3.23
N LYS A 145 -5.60 -3.25 -4.40
CA LYS A 145 -4.13 -3.29 -4.50
C LYS A 145 -3.56 -1.94 -4.92
N LEU A 146 -2.38 -1.61 -4.38
CA LEU A 146 -1.59 -0.46 -4.82
C LEU A 146 -0.74 -0.86 -6.03
N LEU A 147 -1.41 -1.26 -7.11
CA LEU A 147 -0.83 -1.67 -8.38
C LEU A 147 -1.44 -0.84 -9.50
N TYR A 148 -0.58 -0.30 -10.35
CA TYR A 148 -0.94 0.64 -11.41
C TYR A 148 -0.25 0.24 -12.71
N PHE A 149 -0.94 0.44 -13.83
CA PHE A 149 -0.34 0.44 -15.15
C PHE A 149 0.05 1.86 -15.51
N ALA A 150 1.23 2.00 -16.08
CA ALA A 150 1.79 3.28 -16.49
C ALA A 150 2.58 3.14 -17.79
N LYS A 151 2.95 4.26 -18.38
CA LYS A 151 3.83 4.33 -19.55
C LYS A 151 5.02 5.22 -19.24
N LEU A 152 6.16 4.92 -19.79
CA LEU A 152 7.33 5.79 -19.70
C LEU A 152 7.10 7.06 -20.52
N ASP A 153 7.48 8.22 -19.98
CA ASP A 153 7.26 9.51 -20.66
C ASP A 153 8.20 9.65 -21.88
N ASP A 154 9.43 9.17 -21.75
CA ASP A 154 10.44 9.21 -22.84
C ASP A 154 10.26 8.07 -23.86
N GLU A 155 9.53 7.01 -23.50
CA GLU A 155 9.22 5.86 -24.35
C GLU A 155 7.72 5.55 -24.27
N PRO A 156 6.85 6.33 -24.96
CA PRO A 156 5.40 6.25 -24.77
C PRO A 156 4.74 4.91 -25.10
N ASP A 157 5.43 4.07 -25.91
CA ASP A 157 4.96 2.73 -26.26
C ASP A 157 5.40 1.67 -25.21
N THR A 158 6.28 2.04 -24.26
CA THR A 158 6.76 1.14 -23.22
C THR A 158 5.82 1.20 -22.02
N LEU A 159 5.09 0.10 -21.82
CA LEU A 159 4.21 -0.09 -20.67
C LEU A 159 4.98 -0.68 -19.48
N ILE A 160 4.65 -0.20 -18.30
CA ILE A 160 5.20 -0.66 -17.03
C ILE A 160 4.12 -0.93 -16.00
N VAL A 161 4.45 -1.76 -15.02
CA VAL A 161 3.65 -1.96 -13.81
C VAL A 161 4.36 -1.28 -12.64
N VAL A 162 3.64 -0.40 -11.95
CA VAL A 162 4.10 0.27 -10.73
C VAL A 162 3.33 -0.29 -9.55
N LYS A 163 4.02 -0.86 -8.58
CA LYS A 163 3.42 -1.48 -7.40
C LYS A 163 4.03 -0.88 -6.13
N PHE A 164 3.20 -0.68 -5.09
CA PHE A 164 3.68 -0.26 -3.77
C PHE A 164 3.43 -1.36 -2.75
N VAL A 165 4.50 -1.77 -2.06
CA VAL A 165 4.52 -2.94 -1.17
C VAL A 165 5.32 -2.67 0.10
N GLN A 166 5.04 -3.42 1.17
CA GLN A 166 5.79 -3.32 2.42
C GLN A 166 7.08 -4.13 2.40
N GLN A 167 7.08 -5.22 1.64
CA GLN A 167 8.22 -6.13 1.47
C GLN A 167 8.22 -6.69 0.06
N TYR A 168 9.39 -7.08 -0.43
CA TYR A 168 9.58 -7.65 -1.76
C TYR A 168 10.92 -8.36 -1.85
N ASN A 169 11.00 -9.47 -2.58
CA ASN A 169 12.25 -10.15 -2.82
C ASN A 169 12.75 -9.84 -4.24
N ALA A 170 13.60 -8.81 -4.35
CA ALA A 170 14.17 -8.38 -5.62
C ALA A 170 15.12 -9.45 -6.22
N ASP A 171 15.89 -10.12 -5.37
CA ASP A 171 16.84 -11.17 -5.82
C ASP A 171 16.11 -12.32 -6.51
N ALA A 172 15.02 -12.80 -5.93
CA ALA A 172 14.17 -13.83 -6.51
C ALA A 172 13.56 -13.37 -7.84
N HIS A 173 13.10 -12.13 -7.90
CA HIS A 173 12.52 -11.57 -9.12
C HIS A 173 13.57 -11.47 -10.22
N HIS A 174 14.73 -10.88 -9.97
CA HIS A 174 15.84 -10.79 -10.94
C HIS A 174 16.29 -12.17 -11.42
N LEU A 175 16.39 -13.13 -10.50
CA LEU A 175 16.80 -14.49 -10.81
C LEU A 175 15.87 -15.15 -11.83
N LEU A 176 14.56 -14.99 -11.67
CA LEU A 176 13.56 -15.54 -12.58
C LEU A 176 13.43 -14.72 -13.87
N ALA A 177 13.51 -13.40 -13.79
CA ALA A 177 13.48 -12.52 -14.95
C ALA A 177 14.63 -12.83 -15.92
N ALA A 178 15.84 -13.09 -15.42
CA ALA A 178 16.99 -13.50 -16.22
C ALA A 178 16.79 -14.82 -17.00
N GLN A 179 15.76 -15.60 -16.64
CA GLN A 179 15.39 -16.87 -17.27
C GLN A 179 14.07 -16.78 -18.05
N ASP A 180 13.54 -15.58 -18.27
CA ASP A 180 12.24 -15.36 -18.89
C ASP A 180 11.08 -16.07 -18.13
N LEU A 181 11.19 -16.13 -16.80
CA LEU A 181 10.19 -16.74 -15.90
C LEU A 181 9.49 -15.73 -14.99
N ALA A 182 9.83 -14.45 -15.14
CA ALA A 182 9.17 -13.30 -14.54
C ALA A 182 9.33 -12.09 -15.47
N PRO A 183 8.48 -11.05 -15.40
CA PRO A 183 8.71 -9.78 -16.07
C PRO A 183 10.04 -9.17 -15.64
N ASN A 184 10.66 -8.32 -16.48
CA ASN A 184 11.90 -7.67 -16.10
C ASN A 184 11.66 -6.65 -14.98
N LEU A 185 12.47 -6.70 -13.90
CA LEU A 185 12.44 -5.75 -12.79
C LEU A 185 13.26 -4.51 -13.15
N ARG A 186 12.63 -3.35 -13.27
CA ARG A 186 13.28 -2.08 -13.61
C ARG A 186 13.78 -1.32 -12.39
N TYR A 187 13.01 -1.41 -11.29
CA TYR A 187 13.34 -0.69 -10.07
C TYR A 187 12.75 -1.38 -8.84
N CYS A 188 13.54 -1.41 -7.77
CA CYS A 188 13.13 -1.85 -6.45
C CYS A 188 13.55 -0.82 -5.39
N GLY A 189 12.58 -0.10 -4.84
CA GLY A 189 12.84 0.92 -3.80
C GLY A 189 13.39 0.35 -2.50
N ILE A 190 13.33 -0.97 -2.29
CA ILE A 190 13.95 -1.65 -1.12
C ILE A 190 15.48 -1.55 -1.21
N ASP A 191 16.05 -1.79 -2.39
CA ASP A 191 17.49 -1.79 -2.62
C ASP A 191 18.09 -0.41 -2.33
N ASP A 192 17.36 0.65 -2.68
CA ASP A 192 17.75 2.05 -2.43
C ASP A 192 17.28 2.56 -1.06
N ASN A 193 16.52 1.75 -0.30
CA ASN A 193 15.87 2.14 0.95
C ASN A 193 14.97 3.39 0.82
N VAL A 194 14.35 3.58 -0.35
CA VAL A 194 13.43 4.69 -0.64
C VAL A 194 12.00 4.29 -0.28
N ARG A 195 11.46 4.94 0.75
CA ARG A 195 10.12 4.65 1.27
C ARG A 195 9.12 5.77 0.97
N TYR A 196 7.92 5.37 0.64
CA TYR A 196 6.74 6.23 0.54
C TYR A 196 5.76 5.85 1.66
N GLY A 197 5.90 6.49 2.81
CA GLY A 197 5.26 6.04 4.05
C GLY A 197 5.87 4.73 4.55
N ASN A 198 5.09 3.65 4.60
CA ASN A 198 5.55 2.30 4.94
C ASN A 198 5.66 1.38 3.71
N GLN A 199 5.62 1.95 2.51
CA GLN A 199 5.65 1.20 1.27
C GLN A 199 6.93 1.50 0.49
N PHE A 200 7.37 0.53 -0.30
CA PHE A 200 8.42 0.66 -1.31
C PHE A 200 7.79 0.59 -2.69
N MET A 201 8.31 1.37 -3.62
CA MET A 201 7.89 1.31 -5.01
C MET A 201 8.68 0.23 -5.76
N ILE A 202 7.96 -0.61 -6.49
CA ILE A 202 8.49 -1.63 -7.39
C ILE A 202 8.02 -1.27 -8.79
N VAL A 203 8.94 -1.25 -9.75
CA VAL A 203 8.62 -1.02 -11.16
C VAL A 203 9.13 -2.19 -11.99
N MET A 204 8.26 -2.76 -12.81
CA MET A 204 8.57 -3.88 -13.69
C MET A 204 7.97 -3.68 -15.08
N ASP A 205 8.47 -4.41 -16.06
CA ASP A 205 7.88 -4.42 -17.39
C ASP A 205 6.44 -4.93 -17.34
N TYR A 206 5.59 -4.32 -18.14
CA TYR A 206 4.28 -4.87 -18.41
C TYR A 206 4.41 -6.10 -19.29
N SER A 207 3.65 -7.13 -19.02
CA SER A 207 3.57 -8.34 -19.83
C SER A 207 2.19 -8.45 -20.45
N ASP A 208 2.13 -8.76 -21.73
CA ASP A 208 0.87 -9.04 -22.45
C ASP A 208 0.25 -10.40 -22.05
N LEU A 209 0.97 -11.19 -21.25
CA LEU A 209 0.45 -12.41 -20.68
C LEU A 209 -0.69 -12.10 -19.71
N LEU A 210 -1.71 -12.93 -19.69
CA LEU A 210 -2.87 -12.76 -18.82
C LEU A 210 -2.69 -13.52 -17.50
N SER A 211 -3.26 -12.99 -16.43
CA SER A 211 -3.35 -13.76 -15.18
C SER A 211 -4.14 -15.03 -15.42
N SER A 212 -3.59 -16.17 -14.94
CA SER A 212 -4.25 -17.46 -15.12
C SER A 212 -5.50 -17.57 -14.26
N SER A 213 -6.64 -17.81 -14.89
CA SER A 213 -7.92 -18.08 -14.21
C SER A 213 -8.32 -19.55 -14.30
N THR A 214 -7.55 -20.34 -15.05
CA THR A 214 -7.84 -21.75 -15.36
C THR A 214 -6.61 -22.61 -15.20
N ARG A 215 -6.76 -23.90 -15.39
CA ARG A 215 -5.65 -24.86 -15.34
C ARG A 215 -4.55 -24.52 -16.34
N LEU A 216 -3.32 -24.77 -15.93
CA LEU A 216 -2.14 -24.60 -16.76
C LEU A 216 -2.06 -25.73 -17.80
N THR A 217 -1.59 -25.42 -19.02
CA THR A 217 -1.14 -26.45 -19.96
C THR A 217 0.12 -27.13 -19.43
N VAL A 218 0.45 -28.31 -19.97
CA VAL A 218 1.68 -29.03 -19.58
C VAL A 218 2.93 -28.17 -19.76
N LYS A 219 3.01 -27.37 -20.83
CA LYS A 219 4.16 -26.50 -21.09
C LYS A 219 4.24 -25.34 -20.08
N GLN A 220 3.10 -24.71 -19.77
CA GLN A 220 3.02 -23.65 -18.77
C GLN A 220 3.37 -24.19 -17.38
N TYR A 221 2.83 -25.34 -17.00
CA TYR A 221 3.17 -26.02 -15.76
C TYR A 221 4.68 -26.29 -15.65
N ASN A 222 5.31 -26.82 -16.69
CA ASN A 222 6.75 -27.09 -16.70
C ASN A 222 7.59 -25.82 -16.52
N ARG A 223 7.13 -24.67 -17.04
CA ARG A 223 7.80 -23.37 -16.81
C ARG A 223 7.66 -22.93 -15.35
N VAL A 224 6.50 -23.05 -14.75
CA VAL A 224 6.28 -22.75 -13.33
C VAL A 224 7.11 -23.69 -12.45
N GLU A 225 7.12 -24.99 -12.73
CA GLU A 225 7.95 -25.97 -12.02
C GLU A 225 9.45 -25.61 -12.12
N LYS A 226 9.93 -25.22 -13.32
CA LYS A 226 11.29 -24.74 -13.52
C LYS A 226 11.58 -23.51 -12.65
N ALA A 227 10.66 -22.54 -12.59
CA ALA A 227 10.80 -21.33 -11.77
C ALA A 227 10.96 -21.65 -10.28
N ILE A 228 10.08 -22.50 -9.75
CA ILE A 228 10.13 -22.93 -8.35
C ILE A 228 11.43 -23.68 -8.06
N LYS A 229 11.86 -24.58 -8.95
CA LYS A 229 13.13 -25.29 -8.78
C LYS A 229 14.32 -24.35 -8.70
N ILE A 230 14.39 -23.32 -9.56
CA ILE A 230 15.47 -22.31 -9.54
C ILE A 230 15.49 -21.56 -8.21
N LEU A 231 14.34 -21.20 -7.66
CA LEU A 231 14.26 -20.53 -6.36
C LEU A 231 14.74 -21.46 -5.23
N HIS A 232 14.29 -22.72 -5.24
CA HIS A 232 14.69 -23.70 -4.22
C HIS A 232 16.19 -24.01 -4.27
N GLU A 233 16.83 -24.03 -5.44
CA GLU A 233 18.29 -24.18 -5.60
C GLU A 233 19.08 -23.01 -4.98
N LYS A 234 18.41 -21.90 -4.67
CA LYS A 234 18.95 -20.71 -3.98
C LYS A 234 18.42 -20.54 -2.56
N ASP A 235 17.88 -21.60 -1.97
CA ASP A 235 17.27 -21.59 -0.65
C ASP A 235 16.13 -20.55 -0.49
N MET A 236 15.42 -20.24 -1.58
CA MET A 236 14.28 -19.34 -1.58
C MET A 236 12.98 -20.11 -1.74
N VAL A 237 11.93 -19.66 -1.07
CA VAL A 237 10.56 -20.15 -1.17
C VAL A 237 9.70 -19.06 -1.76
N PHE A 238 8.91 -19.36 -2.79
CA PHE A 238 8.03 -18.37 -3.43
C PHE A 238 6.90 -17.94 -2.49
N GLY A 239 6.30 -18.90 -1.79
CA GLY A 239 5.37 -18.68 -0.68
C GLY A 239 3.92 -18.43 -1.08
N ASP A 240 3.64 -17.81 -2.22
CA ASP A 240 2.28 -17.54 -2.69
C ASP A 240 2.01 -18.11 -4.09
N LEU A 241 2.33 -19.40 -4.28
CA LEU A 241 2.17 -20.07 -5.56
C LEU A 241 0.70 -20.42 -5.86
N ARG A 242 0.00 -19.49 -6.50
CA ARG A 242 -1.42 -19.61 -6.88
C ARG A 242 -1.64 -19.10 -8.30
N LEU A 243 -2.73 -19.55 -8.96
CA LEU A 243 -3.07 -19.12 -10.32
C LEU A 243 -3.07 -17.58 -10.53
N PRO A 244 -3.61 -16.75 -9.60
CA PRO A 244 -3.57 -15.31 -9.77
C PRO A 244 -2.15 -14.69 -9.85
N ASN A 245 -1.13 -15.40 -9.36
CA ASN A 245 0.27 -14.98 -9.36
C ASN A 245 1.07 -15.60 -10.51
N ILE A 246 0.38 -16.17 -11.51
CA ILE A 246 0.97 -16.76 -12.70
C ILE A 246 0.38 -16.07 -13.93
N LEU A 247 1.22 -15.40 -14.71
CA LEU A 247 0.84 -14.89 -16.02
C LEU A 247 1.05 -15.98 -17.07
N VAL A 248 0.08 -16.15 -17.97
CA VAL A 248 0.12 -17.18 -19.01
C VAL A 248 -0.27 -16.62 -20.38
N GLY A 249 0.34 -17.16 -21.43
CA GLY A 249 0.01 -16.86 -22.82
C GLY A 249 0.68 -17.84 -23.76
N GLY A 250 -0.08 -18.49 -24.63
CA GLY A 250 0.45 -19.55 -25.47
C GLY A 250 1.11 -20.66 -24.65
N ASP A 251 2.38 -20.92 -24.90
CA ASP A 251 3.19 -21.89 -24.16
C ASP A 251 3.96 -21.27 -22.98
N SER A 252 3.89 -19.94 -22.81
CA SER A 252 4.60 -19.20 -21.78
C SER A 252 3.87 -19.14 -20.46
N ALA A 253 4.64 -19.11 -19.37
CA ALA A 253 4.18 -18.80 -18.03
C ALA A 253 5.28 -18.05 -17.27
N MET A 254 4.89 -17.02 -16.52
CA MET A 254 5.76 -16.20 -15.68
C MET A 254 5.17 -16.07 -14.28
N LEU A 255 6.02 -16.07 -13.25
CA LEU A 255 5.63 -15.75 -11.88
C LEU A 255 5.64 -14.23 -11.67
N ILE A 256 4.67 -13.75 -10.90
CA ILE A 256 4.58 -12.38 -10.42
C ILE A 256 4.28 -12.40 -8.93
N ASP A 257 4.43 -11.24 -8.28
CA ASP A 257 4.06 -11.06 -6.86
C ASP A 257 5.03 -11.74 -5.88
N PHE A 258 6.29 -11.23 -5.84
CA PHE A 258 7.36 -11.74 -4.98
C PHE A 258 7.30 -11.15 -3.55
N ASP A 259 6.14 -10.65 -3.11
CA ASP A 259 5.96 -10.00 -1.80
C ASP A 259 6.21 -10.98 -0.65
N TRP A 260 5.86 -12.25 -0.84
CA TRP A 260 6.05 -13.28 0.18
C TRP A 260 7.32 -14.11 -0.05
N CYS A 261 7.99 -13.95 -1.16
CA CYS A 261 9.18 -14.76 -1.44
C CYS A 261 10.27 -14.49 -0.39
N GLY A 262 10.77 -15.56 0.24
CA GLY A 262 11.71 -15.46 1.35
C GLY A 262 12.67 -16.65 1.44
N LYS A 263 13.62 -16.60 2.38
CA LYS A 263 14.62 -17.65 2.63
C LYS A 263 14.01 -18.84 3.36
N ALA A 264 14.29 -20.03 2.85
CA ALA A 264 13.83 -21.29 3.44
C ALA A 264 14.28 -21.44 4.90
N GLY A 265 13.33 -21.77 5.79
CA GLY A 265 13.58 -21.98 7.20
C GLY A 265 13.98 -20.74 8.03
N GLN A 266 14.07 -19.56 7.39
CA GLN A 266 14.40 -18.29 8.03
C GLN A 266 13.24 -17.32 8.04
N ASP A 267 12.66 -17.05 6.87
CA ASP A 267 11.57 -16.12 6.70
C ASP A 267 10.21 -16.75 7.04
N HIS A 268 9.21 -15.90 7.25
CA HIS A 268 7.90 -16.28 7.77
C HIS A 268 6.81 -15.76 6.86
N TYR A 269 5.68 -16.49 6.82
CA TYR A 269 4.47 -16.00 6.18
C TYR A 269 3.93 -14.75 6.87
N PRO A 270 3.31 -13.81 6.12
CA PRO A 270 2.71 -12.62 6.70
C PRO A 270 1.64 -12.98 7.75
N PRO A 271 1.53 -12.22 8.85
CA PRO A 271 0.50 -12.46 9.85
C PRO A 271 -0.92 -12.21 9.33
N GLU A 272 -1.07 -11.38 8.29
CA GLU A 272 -2.36 -11.05 7.67
C GLU A 272 -2.71 -11.95 6.47
N MET A 273 -2.01 -13.05 6.26
CA MET A 273 -2.27 -13.93 5.13
C MET A 273 -3.71 -14.48 5.13
N ASN A 274 -4.30 -14.55 3.94
CA ASN A 274 -5.61 -15.18 3.78
C ASN A 274 -5.51 -16.69 4.02
N HIS A 275 -6.25 -17.17 5.01
CA HIS A 275 -6.29 -18.56 5.45
C HIS A 275 -7.57 -19.29 5.03
N ASP A 276 -8.27 -18.79 4.00
CA ASP A 276 -9.47 -19.45 3.47
C ASP A 276 -9.14 -20.89 3.06
N GLU A 277 -9.93 -21.84 3.56
CA GLU A 277 -9.75 -23.27 3.30
C GLU A 277 -9.81 -23.61 1.80
N SER A 278 -10.52 -22.81 1.00
CA SER A 278 -10.62 -22.98 -0.45
C SER A 278 -9.28 -22.82 -1.17
N ILE A 279 -8.33 -22.07 -0.59
CA ILE A 279 -6.97 -21.94 -1.12
C ILE A 279 -6.22 -23.26 -0.97
N GLY A 280 -6.45 -23.96 0.15
CA GLY A 280 -5.88 -25.26 0.47
C GLY A 280 -4.36 -25.22 0.59
N TRP A 281 -3.85 -24.32 1.41
CA TRP A 281 -2.45 -24.26 1.79
C TRP A 281 -1.90 -25.62 2.25
N HIS A 282 -0.58 -25.76 2.26
CA HIS A 282 0.07 -26.88 2.95
C HIS A 282 -0.34 -26.87 4.43
N PRO A 283 -0.55 -28.03 5.08
CA PRO A 283 -0.99 -28.10 6.49
C PRO A 283 -0.14 -27.30 7.46
N ASP A 284 1.17 -27.16 7.20
CA ASP A 284 2.10 -26.43 8.04
C ASP A 284 2.19 -24.91 7.69
N VAL A 285 1.42 -24.44 6.71
CA VAL A 285 1.37 -23.02 6.33
C VAL A 285 0.33 -22.31 7.17
N GLY A 286 0.74 -21.20 7.79
CA GLY A 286 -0.12 -20.35 8.59
C GLY A 286 0.51 -19.00 8.88
N PRO A 287 -0.28 -18.04 9.43
CA PRO A 287 0.22 -16.74 9.83
C PRO A 287 1.46 -16.84 10.74
N GLY A 288 2.56 -16.23 10.32
CA GLY A 288 3.82 -16.26 11.07
C GLY A 288 4.55 -17.61 11.09
N CYS A 289 4.09 -18.63 10.36
CA CYS A 289 4.84 -19.88 10.22
C CYS A 289 6.06 -19.69 9.32
N ARG A 290 7.10 -20.48 9.55
CA ARG A 290 8.30 -20.46 8.71
C ARG A 290 8.01 -21.02 7.32
N MET A 291 8.72 -20.51 6.35
CA MET A 291 8.59 -20.90 4.94
C MET A 291 9.54 -22.07 4.62
N TYR A 292 9.01 -23.09 3.93
CA TYR A 292 9.79 -24.24 3.49
C TYR A 292 9.48 -24.60 2.03
N PRO A 293 10.44 -25.19 1.26
CA PRO A 293 10.23 -25.59 -0.12
C PRO A 293 9.06 -26.53 -0.35
N ASP A 294 8.74 -27.39 0.64
CA ASP A 294 7.61 -28.32 0.57
C ASP A 294 6.26 -27.60 0.43
N HIS A 295 6.16 -26.36 0.91
CA HIS A 295 4.96 -25.54 0.78
C HIS A 295 4.69 -25.19 -0.69
N ASP A 296 5.72 -24.75 -1.42
CA ASP A 296 5.62 -24.49 -2.87
C ASP A 296 5.34 -25.80 -3.65
N ILE A 297 6.00 -26.90 -3.28
CA ILE A 297 5.80 -28.20 -3.92
C ILE A 297 4.33 -28.68 -3.74
N HIS A 298 3.75 -28.45 -2.56
CA HIS A 298 2.35 -28.76 -2.31
C HIS A 298 1.43 -27.93 -3.23
N MET A 299 1.64 -26.63 -3.30
CA MET A 299 0.85 -25.73 -4.14
C MET A 299 1.06 -26.03 -5.63
N LEU A 300 2.28 -26.35 -6.05
CA LEU A 300 2.59 -26.72 -7.43
C LEU A 300 1.82 -27.98 -7.86
N LYS A 301 1.69 -29.00 -7.01
CA LYS A 301 0.89 -30.19 -7.30
C LYS A 301 -0.57 -29.85 -7.58
N LYS A 302 -1.13 -28.85 -6.90
CA LYS A 302 -2.51 -28.40 -7.12
C LYS A 302 -2.72 -27.71 -8.47
N LEU A 303 -1.68 -27.07 -9.01
CA LEU A 303 -1.74 -26.44 -10.33
C LEU A 303 -1.81 -27.46 -11.48
N LYS A 304 -1.45 -28.72 -11.21
CA LYS A 304 -1.44 -29.82 -12.18
C LYS A 304 -2.83 -30.47 -12.38
N LEU A 305 -3.73 -30.30 -11.43
CA LEU A 305 -5.07 -30.89 -11.41
C LEU A 305 -6.08 -30.00 -12.11
#